data_26dec3524520f9ae7b48c702772fc07e
#
_entry.id   26dec3524520f9ae7b48c702772fc07e
#
_cell.length_a   1.000
_cell.length_b   1.000
_cell.length_c   1.000
_cell.angle_alpha   90.00
_cell.angle_beta   90.00
_cell.angle_gamma   90.00
#
_symmetry.space_group_name_H-M   'P 1'
#
loop_
_entity.id
_entity.type
_entity.pdbx_description
1 polymer ?
#
loop_
_entity_poly.entity_id
_entity_poly.type
_entity_poly.pdbx_seq_one_letter_code
_entity_poly.pdbx_strand_id
1 'polypeptide(L)'
;MKVVRLHGAGDLRLHTEPDPVPGPGETVVRVRAVALCGSDLHWFSEAGIGGEKIESPLILGHEFSGFIEDRDGGVLRVAVDPAVPCGQCRFCREGHPNLCKTLRFAGHGEDDGALREKIAWPDQCLHSLPDSLNEIEGAMLEPLGVAIHAVDLGSVKLGTKVGVFGCGPIGLLVVQLARLMGAALIIATDKLSHRLEAARAFGATSVFQAENGEESREIWATSGEEGVDVAFEAAGENAAVETAVASACPGATVVLVGIPADERTTFKASTARRKGLTIKLCRRMKNTYPRAIRLVEKGLVDVRSLVTHRFPIDEYRQAFTVAERREGLKVVIEPNQSE
;
A
#
# COMPACT_ATOMS: atom_id res chain seq x y z
N MET A 1 -16.06 -9.05 21.17
CA MET A 1 -15.90 -8.26 19.93
C MET A 1 -16.06 -9.13 18.69
N LYS A 2 -16.53 -8.57 17.57
CA LYS A 2 -16.54 -9.24 16.27
C LYS A 2 -15.13 -9.28 15.66
N VAL A 3 -14.79 -10.41 15.03
CA VAL A 3 -13.53 -10.60 14.29
C VAL A 3 -13.77 -11.41 13.02
N VAL A 4 -13.03 -11.13 11.95
CA VAL A 4 -13.07 -11.92 10.71
C VAL A 4 -11.73 -12.64 10.55
N ARG A 5 -11.78 -14.00 10.58
CA ARG A 5 -10.59 -14.86 10.44
C ARG A 5 -10.58 -15.60 9.11
N LEU A 6 -9.42 -15.66 8.51
CA LEU A 6 -9.11 -16.52 7.38
C LEU A 6 -8.74 -17.91 7.90
N HIS A 7 -9.48 -18.94 7.49
CA HIS A 7 -9.27 -20.35 7.87
C HIS A 7 -8.54 -21.16 6.78
N GLY A 8 -8.54 -20.67 5.57
CA GLY A 8 -7.94 -21.30 4.39
C GLY A 8 -8.25 -20.46 3.15
N ALA A 9 -7.79 -20.89 1.99
CA ALA A 9 -8.04 -20.18 0.74
C ALA A 9 -9.55 -19.98 0.51
N GLY A 10 -9.98 -18.72 0.38
CA GLY A 10 -11.37 -18.32 0.19
C GLY A 10 -12.28 -18.48 1.41
N ASP A 11 -11.75 -18.92 2.55
CA ASP A 11 -12.57 -19.27 3.74
C ASP A 11 -12.43 -18.22 4.85
N LEU A 12 -13.10 -17.09 4.70
CA LEU A 12 -13.27 -16.08 5.74
C LEU A 12 -14.51 -16.38 6.58
N ARG A 13 -14.37 -16.29 7.91
CA ARG A 13 -15.46 -16.51 8.86
C ARG A 13 -15.51 -15.42 9.91
N LEU A 14 -16.75 -14.97 10.22
CA LEU A 14 -17.02 -14.04 11.31
C LEU A 14 -17.14 -14.82 12.63
N HIS A 15 -16.43 -14.37 13.65
CA HIS A 15 -16.47 -14.93 15.01
C HIS A 15 -16.78 -13.83 16.03
N THR A 16 -17.16 -14.26 17.24
CA THR A 16 -17.22 -13.42 18.44
C THR A 16 -16.13 -13.90 19.40
N GLU A 17 -15.21 -13.02 19.72
CA GLU A 17 -14.08 -13.30 20.61
C GLU A 17 -14.05 -12.34 21.80
N PRO A 18 -13.35 -12.66 22.89
CA PRO A 18 -13.10 -11.72 23.99
C PRO A 18 -12.39 -10.46 23.50
N ASP A 19 -12.57 -9.35 24.21
CA ASP A 19 -11.79 -8.14 23.95
C ASP A 19 -10.30 -8.39 24.23
N PRO A 20 -9.40 -7.76 23.47
CA PRO A 20 -7.96 -7.94 23.69
C PRO A 20 -7.53 -7.30 25.01
N VAL A 21 -6.63 -7.98 25.70
CA VAL A 21 -5.98 -7.45 26.91
C VAL A 21 -4.63 -6.87 26.50
N PRO A 22 -4.40 -5.56 26.68
CA PRO A 22 -3.15 -4.94 26.27
C PRO A 22 -1.98 -5.41 27.16
N GLY A 23 -0.87 -5.69 26.53
CA GLY A 23 0.40 -5.95 27.21
C GLY A 23 1.11 -4.66 27.68
N PRO A 24 2.26 -4.76 28.34
CA PRO A 24 3.04 -3.59 28.71
C PRO A 24 3.46 -2.75 27.49
N GLY A 25 3.11 -1.45 27.47
CA GLY A 25 3.40 -0.55 26.36
C GLY A 25 2.49 -0.74 25.14
N GLU A 26 1.33 -1.36 25.33
CA GLU A 26 0.28 -1.49 24.33
C GLU A 26 -0.99 -0.75 24.77
N THR A 27 -1.70 -0.22 23.80
CA THR A 27 -3.02 0.41 24.00
C THR A 27 -4.06 -0.31 23.15
N VAL A 28 -5.29 -0.42 23.67
CA VAL A 28 -6.41 -0.96 22.91
C VAL A 28 -6.93 0.11 21.95
N VAL A 29 -6.84 -0.19 20.66
CA VAL A 29 -7.42 0.63 19.58
C VAL A 29 -8.81 0.09 19.25
N ARG A 30 -9.83 0.93 19.31
CA ARG A 30 -11.15 0.66 18.73
C ARG A 30 -11.08 0.93 17.25
N VAL A 31 -11.02 -0.13 16.44
CA VAL A 31 -10.80 -0.05 15.00
C VAL A 31 -12.02 0.54 14.30
N ARG A 32 -11.84 1.56 13.48
CA ARG A 32 -12.92 2.25 12.75
C ARG A 32 -12.85 2.02 11.24
N ALA A 33 -11.66 1.93 10.69
CA ALA A 33 -11.46 1.72 9.26
C ALA A 33 -10.29 0.77 9.03
N VAL A 34 -10.50 -0.21 8.15
CA VAL A 34 -9.49 -1.14 7.65
C VAL A 34 -9.57 -1.15 6.14
N ALA A 35 -8.54 -0.64 5.47
CA ALA A 35 -8.47 -0.69 4.03
C ALA A 35 -7.89 -2.02 3.57
N LEU A 36 -8.47 -2.62 2.53
CA LEU A 36 -7.99 -3.89 1.98
C LEU A 36 -6.81 -3.65 1.04
N CYS A 37 -5.72 -4.36 1.29
CA CYS A 37 -4.51 -4.37 0.48
C CYS A 37 -4.49 -5.52 -0.52
N GLY A 38 -3.70 -5.41 -1.59
CA GLY A 38 -3.43 -6.52 -2.49
C GLY A 38 -2.86 -7.76 -1.78
N SER A 39 -2.05 -7.55 -0.72
CA SER A 39 -1.52 -8.66 0.10
C SER A 39 -2.59 -9.38 0.91
N ASP A 40 -3.65 -8.69 1.38
CA ASP A 40 -4.81 -9.35 2.02
C ASP A 40 -5.54 -10.25 1.02
N LEU A 41 -5.61 -9.84 -0.26
CA LEU A 41 -6.22 -10.64 -1.33
C LEU A 41 -5.37 -11.88 -1.67
N HIS A 42 -4.02 -11.78 -1.63
CA HIS A 42 -3.14 -12.96 -1.76
C HIS A 42 -3.35 -13.94 -0.60
N TRP A 43 -3.37 -13.43 0.65
CA TRP A 43 -3.72 -14.27 1.80
C TRP A 43 -5.08 -14.95 1.63
N PHE A 44 -6.08 -14.18 1.19
CA PHE A 44 -7.43 -14.70 1.00
C PHE A 44 -7.51 -15.76 -0.09
N SER A 45 -6.93 -15.52 -1.27
CA SER A 45 -7.05 -16.44 -2.42
C SER A 45 -6.15 -17.68 -2.31
N GLU A 46 -4.97 -17.56 -1.68
CA GLU A 46 -3.94 -18.60 -1.68
C GLU A 46 -3.63 -19.18 -0.29
N ALA A 47 -4.26 -18.65 0.76
CA ALA A 47 -3.92 -18.90 2.17
C ALA A 47 -2.42 -18.73 2.44
N GLY A 48 -1.80 -17.73 1.77
CA GLY A 48 -0.37 -17.46 1.88
C GLY A 48 0.07 -16.29 1.03
N ILE A 49 1.32 -15.88 1.21
CA ILE A 49 1.99 -14.84 0.43
C ILE A 49 3.51 -15.05 0.51
N GLY A 50 4.22 -14.88 -0.59
CA GLY A 50 5.68 -14.91 -0.59
C GLY A 50 6.28 -16.21 -0.04
N GLY A 51 5.65 -17.38 -0.33
CA GLY A 51 6.04 -18.70 0.18
C GLY A 51 5.60 -19.00 1.62
N GLU A 52 5.12 -18.02 2.36
CA GLU A 52 4.53 -18.23 3.68
C GLU A 52 3.09 -18.73 3.55
N LYS A 53 2.70 -19.66 4.39
CA LYS A 53 1.34 -20.22 4.47
C LYS A 53 0.76 -19.97 5.85
N ILE A 54 -0.57 -19.88 5.95
CA ILE A 54 -1.21 -19.81 7.25
C ILE A 54 -1.04 -21.16 7.96
N GLU A 55 -0.64 -21.12 9.23
CA GLU A 55 -0.52 -22.29 10.10
C GLU A 55 -1.73 -22.42 11.04
N SER A 56 -2.41 -21.31 11.30
CA SER A 56 -3.60 -21.21 12.12
C SER A 56 -4.52 -20.11 11.56
N PRO A 57 -5.83 -20.09 11.93
CA PRO A 57 -6.73 -19.03 11.45
C PRO A 57 -6.21 -17.63 11.79
N LEU A 58 -6.03 -16.78 10.77
CA LEU A 58 -5.44 -15.45 10.85
C LEU A 58 -6.47 -14.34 10.65
N ILE A 59 -6.42 -13.29 11.46
CA ILE A 59 -7.16 -12.05 11.19
C ILE A 59 -6.31 -11.22 10.23
N LEU A 60 -6.86 -10.88 9.06
CA LEU A 60 -6.20 -10.02 8.07
C LEU A 60 -6.35 -8.53 8.40
N GLY A 61 -5.79 -7.67 7.54
CA GLY A 61 -5.92 -6.21 7.60
C GLY A 61 -4.78 -5.53 8.36
N HIS A 62 -4.07 -4.66 7.66
CA HIS A 62 -2.90 -3.94 8.19
C HIS A 62 -2.91 -2.44 7.85
N GLU A 63 -3.83 -2.00 7.03
CA GLU A 63 -4.03 -0.58 6.72
C GLU A 63 -5.19 -0.07 7.57
N PHE A 64 -4.95 0.43 8.79
CA PHE A 64 -6.04 0.71 9.71
C PHE A 64 -5.85 1.93 10.60
N SER A 65 -6.97 2.39 11.12
CA SER A 65 -7.09 3.51 12.04
C SER A 65 -8.24 3.30 13.01
N GLY A 66 -8.30 4.09 14.05
CA GLY A 66 -9.37 4.01 15.03
C GLY A 66 -9.23 5.03 16.14
N PHE A 67 -9.80 4.69 17.28
CA PHE A 67 -9.78 5.52 18.49
C PHE A 67 -9.08 4.79 19.63
N ILE A 68 -8.39 5.57 20.44
CA ILE A 68 -7.87 5.17 21.75
C ILE A 68 -8.46 6.06 22.83
N GLU A 69 -8.53 5.56 24.05
CA GLU A 69 -8.79 6.38 25.23
C GLU A 69 -7.44 6.89 25.75
N ASP A 70 -7.36 8.21 25.97
CA ASP A 70 -6.18 8.81 26.60
C ASP A 70 -6.22 8.61 28.13
N ARG A 71 -5.15 9.03 28.82
CA ARG A 71 -5.01 8.87 30.27
C ARG A 71 -6.03 9.71 31.08
N ASP A 72 -6.59 10.72 30.47
CA ASP A 72 -7.54 11.65 31.08
C ASP A 72 -9.00 11.31 30.71
N GLY A 73 -9.23 10.18 30.02
CA GLY A 73 -10.54 9.71 29.57
C GLY A 73 -11.03 10.40 28.30
N GLY A 74 -10.17 11.15 27.62
CA GLY A 74 -10.43 11.70 26.30
C GLY A 74 -10.33 10.62 25.22
N VAL A 75 -10.92 10.90 24.06
CA VAL A 75 -10.87 10.00 22.90
C VAL A 75 -9.97 10.63 21.84
N LEU A 76 -8.89 9.93 21.50
CA LEU A 76 -7.95 10.34 20.47
C LEU A 76 -8.11 9.48 19.22
N ARG A 77 -8.12 10.13 18.07
CA ARG A 77 -8.09 9.48 16.76
C ARG A 77 -6.66 9.15 16.39
N VAL A 78 -6.41 7.90 15.95
CA VAL A 78 -5.07 7.42 15.59
C VAL A 78 -5.05 6.67 14.26
N ALA A 79 -3.99 6.89 13.49
CA ALA A 79 -3.55 5.94 12.48
C ALA A 79 -2.54 4.98 13.10
N VAL A 80 -2.52 3.74 12.64
CA VAL A 80 -1.69 2.71 13.25
C VAL A 80 -0.65 2.19 12.26
N ASP A 81 0.62 2.27 12.64
CA ASP A 81 1.69 1.59 11.91
C ASP A 81 1.59 0.09 12.20
N PRO A 82 1.30 -0.75 11.19
CA PRO A 82 1.18 -2.19 11.38
C PRO A 82 2.51 -2.88 11.67
N ALA A 83 3.63 -2.19 11.45
CA ALA A 83 4.97 -2.73 11.58
C ALA A 83 5.56 -2.43 12.96
N VAL A 84 5.96 -3.47 13.70
CA VAL A 84 6.61 -3.37 15.01
C VAL A 84 8.06 -3.85 14.91
N PRO A 85 9.01 -2.95 14.61
CA PRO A 85 10.44 -3.30 14.57
C PRO A 85 11.01 -3.48 15.98
N CYS A 86 12.04 -4.29 16.13
CA CYS A 86 12.65 -4.51 17.45
C CYS A 86 13.41 -3.30 18.01
N GLY A 87 13.66 -2.26 17.23
CA GLY A 87 14.36 -1.04 17.61
C GLY A 87 15.88 -1.17 17.86
N GLN A 88 16.40 -2.39 18.08
CA GLN A 88 17.77 -2.62 18.56
C GLN A 88 18.69 -3.36 17.59
N CYS A 89 18.18 -4.01 16.54
CA CYS A 89 19.03 -4.67 15.56
C CYS A 89 19.80 -3.64 14.71
N ARG A 90 20.83 -4.10 13.99
CA ARG A 90 21.63 -3.24 13.12
C ARG A 90 20.77 -2.40 12.18
N PHE A 91 19.81 -3.03 11.49
CA PHE A 91 18.96 -2.33 10.51
C PHE A 91 18.10 -1.25 11.16
N CYS A 92 17.51 -1.52 12.32
CA CYS A 92 16.73 -0.49 13.05
C CYS A 92 17.62 0.70 13.43
N ARG A 93 18.83 0.45 13.95
CA ARG A 93 19.77 1.51 14.34
C ARG A 93 20.32 2.32 13.16
N GLU A 94 20.42 1.72 11.99
CA GLU A 94 20.84 2.37 10.74
C GLU A 94 19.67 3.12 10.02
N GLY A 95 18.47 3.16 10.63
CA GLY A 95 17.29 3.85 10.05
C GLY A 95 16.57 3.04 8.96
N HIS A 96 16.67 1.72 9.02
CA HIS A 96 15.99 0.78 8.14
C HIS A 96 15.06 -0.17 8.94
N PRO A 97 14.07 0.35 9.71
CA PRO A 97 13.20 -0.48 10.53
C PRO A 97 12.39 -1.49 9.71
N ASN A 98 12.06 -1.15 8.46
CA ASN A 98 11.38 -2.03 7.50
C ASN A 98 12.18 -3.29 7.12
N LEU A 99 13.48 -3.33 7.42
CA LEU A 99 14.38 -4.48 7.21
C LEU A 99 14.71 -5.19 8.52
N CYS A 100 13.97 -4.92 9.59
CA CYS A 100 14.16 -5.60 10.89
C CYS A 100 13.95 -7.11 10.72
N LYS A 101 14.89 -7.91 11.27
CA LYS A 101 14.86 -9.37 11.14
C LYS A 101 13.75 -10.04 11.96
N THR A 102 13.30 -9.37 13.05
CA THR A 102 12.24 -9.83 13.94
C THR A 102 11.05 -8.88 13.89
N LEU A 103 10.73 -8.41 12.69
CA LEU A 103 9.61 -7.51 12.47
C LEU A 103 8.30 -8.27 12.68
N ARG A 104 7.47 -7.81 13.63
CA ARG A 104 6.07 -8.21 13.74
C ARG A 104 5.24 -7.33 12.80
N PHE A 105 4.14 -7.87 12.27
CA PHE A 105 3.32 -7.12 11.32
C PHE A 105 1.85 -7.56 11.39
N ALA A 106 0.96 -6.63 11.67
CA ALA A 106 -0.47 -6.92 11.76
C ALA A 106 -1.02 -7.61 10.51
N GLY A 107 -1.75 -8.71 10.68
CA GLY A 107 -2.35 -9.46 9.57
C GLY A 107 -1.36 -10.30 8.76
N HIS A 108 -0.22 -10.69 9.34
CA HIS A 108 0.80 -11.46 8.65
C HIS A 108 1.51 -12.43 9.60
N GLY A 109 1.78 -13.64 9.14
CA GLY A 109 2.42 -14.67 9.95
C GLY A 109 1.57 -15.06 11.16
N GLU A 110 2.10 -14.87 12.36
CA GLU A 110 1.42 -15.17 13.64
C GLU A 110 0.70 -13.94 14.24
N ASP A 111 0.89 -12.75 13.67
CA ASP A 111 0.31 -11.52 14.20
C ASP A 111 -1.06 -11.23 13.58
N ASP A 112 -2.11 -11.35 14.38
CA ASP A 112 -3.47 -11.00 13.99
C ASP A 112 -3.58 -9.52 13.57
N GLY A 113 -4.30 -9.27 12.46
CA GLY A 113 -4.56 -7.95 11.90
C GLY A 113 -5.79 -7.24 12.47
N ALA A 114 -6.27 -6.27 11.74
CA ALA A 114 -7.26 -5.31 12.17
C ALA A 114 -8.70 -5.57 11.67
N LEU A 115 -8.98 -6.67 10.96
CA LEU A 115 -10.37 -7.04 10.62
C LEU A 115 -11.14 -7.53 11.85
N ARG A 116 -11.22 -6.66 12.86
CA ARG A 116 -11.90 -6.85 14.16
C ARG A 116 -12.24 -5.51 14.79
N GLU A 117 -13.15 -5.52 15.77
CA GLU A 117 -13.59 -4.28 16.43
C GLU A 117 -12.53 -3.62 17.31
N LYS A 118 -11.63 -4.42 17.93
CA LYS A 118 -10.59 -3.91 18.83
C LYS A 118 -9.28 -4.68 18.64
N ILE A 119 -8.15 -3.99 18.74
CA ILE A 119 -6.80 -4.56 18.71
C ILE A 119 -5.94 -3.91 19.80
N ALA A 120 -5.17 -4.69 20.54
CA ALA A 120 -4.09 -4.17 21.37
C ALA A 120 -2.84 -4.03 20.50
N TRP A 121 -2.24 -2.83 20.49
CA TRP A 121 -1.08 -2.56 19.63
C TRP A 121 -0.08 -1.63 20.34
N PRO A 122 1.24 -1.74 20.05
CA PRO A 122 2.27 -0.97 20.75
C PRO A 122 2.10 0.54 20.59
N ASP A 123 2.21 1.29 21.68
CA ASP A 123 2.04 2.74 21.75
C ASP A 123 2.91 3.49 20.75
N GLN A 124 4.14 3.02 20.53
CA GLN A 124 5.08 3.61 19.57
C GLN A 124 4.63 3.55 18.11
N CYS A 125 3.65 2.69 17.80
CA CYS A 125 3.07 2.53 16.47
C CYS A 125 1.78 3.33 16.28
N LEU A 126 1.32 4.08 17.31
CA LEU A 126 0.12 4.90 17.27
C LEU A 126 0.47 6.34 16.90
N HIS A 127 -0.11 6.84 15.83
CA HIS A 127 0.10 8.18 15.32
C HIS A 127 -1.19 8.98 15.46
N SER A 128 -1.21 9.99 16.37
CA SER A 128 -2.35 10.88 16.54
C SER A 128 -2.70 11.58 15.23
N LEU A 129 -3.98 11.60 14.89
CA LEU A 129 -4.51 12.30 13.73
C LEU A 129 -4.98 13.70 14.13
N PRO A 130 -4.72 14.72 13.30
CA PRO A 130 -5.33 16.04 13.47
C PRO A 130 -6.85 15.95 13.25
N ASP A 131 -7.62 16.88 13.81
CA ASP A 131 -9.09 16.92 13.72
C ASP A 131 -9.60 17.00 12.27
N SER A 132 -8.79 17.53 11.36
CA SER A 132 -9.10 17.63 9.94
C SER A 132 -9.11 16.29 9.19
N LEU A 133 -8.53 15.25 9.76
CA LEU A 133 -8.47 13.92 9.15
C LEU A 133 -9.44 12.97 9.85
N ASN A 134 -10.23 12.24 9.05
CA ASN A 134 -11.10 11.19 9.55
C ASN A 134 -10.40 9.82 9.59
N GLU A 135 -11.10 8.81 10.09
CA GLU A 135 -10.55 7.46 10.29
C GLU A 135 -10.23 6.76 8.95
N ILE A 136 -11.01 7.04 7.91
CA ILE A 136 -10.77 6.47 6.57
C ILE A 136 -9.46 7.02 6.01
N GLU A 137 -9.25 8.34 6.13
CA GLU A 137 -7.97 8.96 5.75
C GLU A 137 -6.82 8.41 6.58
N GLY A 138 -7.07 8.16 7.90
CA GLY A 138 -6.11 7.53 8.80
C GLY A 138 -5.67 6.12 8.34
N ALA A 139 -6.61 5.29 7.91
CA ALA A 139 -6.30 3.95 7.37
C ALA A 139 -5.47 4.02 6.07
N MET A 140 -5.72 5.03 5.25
CA MET A 140 -5.02 5.25 3.99
C MET A 140 -3.59 5.80 4.14
N LEU A 141 -3.16 6.14 5.36
CA LEU A 141 -1.79 6.61 5.60
C LEU A 141 -0.75 5.48 5.47
N GLU A 142 -1.15 4.22 5.69
CA GLU A 142 -0.27 3.07 5.47
C GLU A 142 0.13 2.97 4.00
N PRO A 143 -0.79 2.78 3.03
CA PRO A 143 -0.41 2.70 1.62
C PRO A 143 0.24 4.00 1.11
N LEU A 144 -0.13 5.17 1.62
CA LEU A 144 0.58 6.42 1.31
C LEU A 144 2.03 6.36 1.81
N GLY A 145 2.27 5.79 2.99
CA GLY A 145 3.60 5.60 3.53
C GLY A 145 4.48 4.71 2.64
N VAL A 146 3.91 3.64 2.07
CA VAL A 146 4.57 2.78 1.09
C VAL A 146 4.90 3.55 -0.19
N ALA A 147 3.95 4.32 -0.73
CA ALA A 147 4.15 5.12 -1.93
C ALA A 147 5.24 6.21 -1.72
N ILE A 148 5.25 6.87 -0.56
CA ILE A 148 6.30 7.81 -0.17
C ILE A 148 7.67 7.12 -0.18
N HIS A 149 7.77 5.93 0.41
CA HIS A 149 9.03 5.18 0.43
C HIS A 149 9.47 4.77 -0.98
N ALA A 150 8.55 4.36 -1.84
CA ALA A 150 8.84 4.05 -3.23
C ALA A 150 9.40 5.27 -3.99
N VAL A 151 8.77 6.44 -3.84
CA VAL A 151 9.23 7.70 -4.47
C VAL A 151 10.60 8.13 -3.93
N ASP A 152 10.87 7.96 -2.63
CA ASP A 152 12.20 8.19 -2.05
C ASP A 152 13.26 7.26 -2.67
N LEU A 153 12.94 5.97 -2.86
CA LEU A 153 13.82 5.01 -3.55
C LEU A 153 14.07 5.41 -5.00
N GLY A 154 13.05 5.91 -5.70
CA GLY A 154 13.14 6.41 -7.06
C GLY A 154 13.96 7.69 -7.18
N SER A 155 14.12 8.44 -6.07
CA SER A 155 14.82 9.73 -6.05
C SER A 155 14.27 10.74 -7.08
N VAL A 156 12.93 10.80 -7.20
CA VAL A 156 12.22 11.73 -8.09
C VAL A 156 12.61 13.17 -7.76
N LYS A 157 12.90 13.98 -8.78
CA LYS A 157 13.31 15.38 -8.67
C LYS A 157 12.48 16.25 -9.61
N LEU A 158 12.59 17.57 -9.43
CA LEU A 158 12.02 18.54 -10.36
C LEU A 158 12.51 18.25 -11.80
N GLY A 159 11.56 18.16 -12.74
CA GLY A 159 11.85 17.89 -14.14
C GLY A 159 11.98 16.42 -14.54
N THR A 160 11.94 15.47 -13.58
CA THR A 160 12.01 14.01 -13.85
C THR A 160 10.84 13.55 -14.73
N LYS A 161 11.10 12.67 -15.70
CA LYS A 161 10.10 11.90 -16.43
C LYS A 161 9.82 10.61 -15.66
N VAL A 162 8.56 10.41 -15.23
CA VAL A 162 8.15 9.29 -14.38
C VAL A 162 7.20 8.37 -15.14
N GLY A 163 7.45 7.06 -15.09
CA GLY A 163 6.54 6.01 -15.53
C GLY A 163 5.95 5.26 -14.34
N VAL A 164 4.62 5.04 -14.33
CA VAL A 164 3.91 4.27 -13.30
C VAL A 164 3.18 3.12 -13.98
N PHE A 165 3.59 1.90 -13.70
CA PHE A 165 3.10 0.67 -14.32
C PHE A 165 2.22 -0.08 -13.32
N GLY A 166 0.90 0.08 -13.48
CA GLY A 166 -0.13 -0.31 -12.54
C GLY A 166 -0.69 0.88 -11.78
N CYS A 167 -1.99 1.19 -12.02
CA CYS A 167 -2.72 2.29 -11.40
C CYS A 167 -3.68 1.79 -10.29
N GLY A 168 -3.26 0.77 -9.52
CA GLY A 168 -3.87 0.46 -8.24
C GLY A 168 -3.62 1.57 -7.21
N PRO A 169 -4.11 1.42 -5.96
CA PRO A 169 -3.97 2.46 -4.93
C PRO A 169 -2.54 2.98 -4.77
N ILE A 170 -1.54 2.09 -4.76
CA ILE A 170 -0.12 2.48 -4.65
C ILE A 170 0.32 3.28 -5.88
N GLY A 171 0.02 2.82 -7.10
CA GLY A 171 0.40 3.53 -8.32
C GLY A 171 -0.24 4.92 -8.40
N LEU A 172 -1.52 5.05 -8.01
CA LEU A 172 -2.21 6.35 -7.98
C LEU A 172 -1.62 7.32 -6.94
N LEU A 173 -1.18 6.80 -5.79
CA LEU A 173 -0.45 7.59 -4.80
C LEU A 173 0.94 8.01 -5.31
N VAL A 174 1.63 7.14 -6.04
CA VAL A 174 2.91 7.48 -6.69
C VAL A 174 2.71 8.58 -7.74
N VAL A 175 1.62 8.53 -8.53
CA VAL A 175 1.26 9.60 -9.50
C VAL A 175 1.12 10.95 -8.79
N GLN A 176 0.36 11.01 -7.70
CA GLN A 176 0.17 12.25 -6.92
C GLN A 176 1.49 12.76 -6.34
N LEU A 177 2.29 11.87 -5.76
CA LEU A 177 3.59 12.22 -5.19
C LEU A 177 4.60 12.69 -6.26
N ALA A 178 4.65 12.03 -7.42
CA ALA A 178 5.49 12.44 -8.53
C ALA A 178 5.13 13.85 -9.03
N ARG A 179 3.82 14.14 -9.14
CA ARG A 179 3.32 15.48 -9.45
C ARG A 179 3.76 16.50 -8.40
N LEU A 180 3.59 16.18 -7.12
CA LEU A 180 3.99 17.04 -6.01
C LEU A 180 5.50 17.32 -6.01
N MET A 181 6.32 16.35 -6.41
CA MET A 181 7.78 16.47 -6.54
C MET A 181 8.21 17.26 -7.79
N GLY A 182 7.27 17.68 -8.64
CA GLY A 182 7.54 18.49 -9.84
C GLY A 182 8.07 17.67 -11.01
N ALA A 183 7.62 16.42 -11.18
CA ALA A 183 7.89 15.65 -12.38
C ALA A 183 7.40 16.41 -13.62
N ALA A 184 8.20 16.50 -14.67
CA ALA A 184 7.86 17.18 -15.90
C ALA A 184 6.89 16.37 -16.78
N LEU A 185 6.94 15.04 -16.64
CA LEU A 185 6.11 14.10 -17.37
C LEU A 185 5.76 12.95 -16.44
N ILE A 186 4.48 12.59 -16.37
CA ILE A 186 4.01 11.42 -15.61
C ILE A 186 3.18 10.56 -16.56
N ILE A 187 3.70 9.40 -16.92
CA ILE A 187 3.04 8.41 -17.75
C ILE A 187 2.55 7.28 -16.87
N ALA A 188 1.29 6.89 -17.00
CA ALA A 188 0.74 5.79 -16.23
C ALA A 188 0.10 4.73 -17.14
N THR A 189 0.22 3.45 -16.77
CA THR A 189 -0.38 2.33 -17.50
C THR A 189 -1.18 1.43 -16.58
N ASP A 190 -2.32 0.93 -17.04
CA ASP A 190 -3.13 -0.10 -16.35
C ASP A 190 -3.98 -0.85 -17.38
N LYS A 191 -4.45 -2.04 -17.01
CA LYS A 191 -5.39 -2.84 -17.82
C LYS A 191 -6.82 -2.31 -17.73
N LEU A 192 -7.17 -1.59 -16.67
CA LEU A 192 -8.53 -1.17 -16.34
C LEU A 192 -8.75 0.31 -16.64
N SER A 193 -9.70 0.62 -17.52
CA SER A 193 -9.97 1.98 -17.97
C SER A 193 -10.32 2.95 -16.84
N HIS A 194 -11.12 2.52 -15.86
CA HIS A 194 -11.48 3.37 -14.71
C HIS A 194 -10.26 3.76 -13.86
N ARG A 195 -9.21 2.92 -13.80
CA ARG A 195 -7.95 3.24 -13.11
C ARG A 195 -7.11 4.23 -13.91
N LEU A 196 -7.14 4.14 -15.24
CA LEU A 196 -6.48 5.12 -16.11
C LEU A 196 -7.17 6.50 -16.01
N GLU A 197 -8.50 6.53 -15.91
CA GLU A 197 -9.25 7.76 -15.64
C GLU A 197 -8.86 8.38 -14.30
N ALA A 198 -8.78 7.56 -13.25
CA ALA A 198 -8.30 8.00 -11.95
C ALA A 198 -6.84 8.52 -12.01
N ALA A 199 -5.95 7.86 -12.75
CA ALA A 199 -4.58 8.32 -12.92
C ALA A 199 -4.51 9.71 -13.57
N ARG A 200 -5.34 9.98 -14.58
CA ARG A 200 -5.46 11.34 -15.17
C ARG A 200 -5.96 12.35 -14.13
N ALA A 201 -7.00 12.01 -13.39
CA ALA A 201 -7.57 12.90 -12.38
C ALA A 201 -6.55 13.24 -11.28
N PHE A 202 -5.70 12.28 -10.89
CA PHE A 202 -4.65 12.49 -9.89
C PHE A 202 -3.37 13.12 -10.46
N GLY A 203 -3.28 13.33 -11.77
CA GLY A 203 -2.23 14.16 -12.36
C GLY A 203 -1.26 13.44 -13.29
N ALA A 204 -1.57 12.24 -13.77
CA ALA A 204 -0.83 11.66 -14.87
C ALA A 204 -0.99 12.52 -16.14
N THR A 205 0.14 12.84 -16.79
CA THR A 205 0.17 13.66 -18.02
C THR A 205 -0.35 12.86 -19.21
N SER A 206 -0.01 11.58 -19.25
CA SER A 206 -0.45 10.64 -20.28
C SER A 206 -0.76 9.30 -19.66
N VAL A 207 -1.77 8.60 -20.21
CA VAL A 207 -2.08 7.24 -19.77
C VAL A 207 -2.27 6.33 -20.97
N PHE A 208 -1.83 5.08 -20.84
CA PHE A 208 -1.94 4.08 -21.89
C PHE A 208 -2.53 2.78 -21.34
N GLN A 209 -3.31 2.11 -22.15
CA GLN A 209 -3.80 0.76 -21.84
C GLN A 209 -2.61 -0.19 -21.81
N ALA A 210 -2.50 -1.03 -20.79
CA ALA A 210 -1.46 -2.04 -20.72
C ALA A 210 -1.81 -3.23 -21.65
N GLU A 211 -1.02 -3.42 -22.69
CA GLU A 211 -1.23 -4.40 -23.76
C GLU A 211 -0.02 -5.31 -23.96
N ASN A 212 0.44 -5.94 -22.87
CA ASN A 212 1.57 -6.88 -22.87
C ASN A 212 2.90 -6.30 -23.41
N GLY A 213 3.13 -5.00 -23.18
CA GLY A 213 4.37 -4.30 -23.52
C GLY A 213 4.33 -3.51 -24.83
N GLU A 214 3.23 -3.58 -25.60
CA GLU A 214 3.08 -2.80 -26.84
C GLU A 214 3.05 -1.30 -26.54
N GLU A 215 2.49 -0.90 -25.38
CA GLU A 215 2.43 0.47 -24.89
C GLU A 215 3.84 1.10 -24.68
N SER A 216 4.89 0.28 -24.61
CA SER A 216 6.25 0.81 -24.46
C SER A 216 6.68 1.73 -25.61
N ARG A 217 6.18 1.52 -26.84
CA ARG A 217 6.44 2.39 -27.99
C ARG A 217 5.80 3.75 -27.81
N GLU A 218 4.55 3.80 -27.34
CA GLU A 218 3.83 5.04 -27.07
C GLU A 218 4.50 5.83 -25.95
N ILE A 219 5.02 5.13 -24.93
CA ILE A 219 5.78 5.73 -23.83
C ILE A 219 7.06 6.39 -24.38
N TRP A 220 7.81 5.71 -25.25
CA TRP A 220 8.99 6.27 -25.89
C TRP A 220 8.64 7.50 -26.72
N ALA A 221 7.66 7.44 -27.59
CA ALA A 221 7.23 8.59 -28.40
C ALA A 221 6.80 9.79 -27.52
N THR A 222 6.00 9.51 -26.46
CA THR A 222 5.51 10.56 -25.54
C THR A 222 6.64 11.18 -24.72
N SER A 223 7.68 10.42 -24.41
CA SER A 223 8.85 10.91 -23.65
C SER A 223 9.89 11.64 -24.52
N GLY A 224 9.63 11.83 -25.83
CA GLY A 224 10.56 12.44 -26.77
C GLY A 224 11.66 11.48 -27.22
N GLU A 225 11.36 10.21 -27.39
CA GLU A 225 12.27 9.12 -27.78
C GLU A 225 13.43 8.88 -26.79
N GLU A 226 13.23 9.27 -25.52
CA GLU A 226 14.27 9.14 -24.49
C GLU A 226 13.93 8.07 -23.44
N GLY A 227 12.64 7.78 -23.22
CA GLY A 227 12.15 6.93 -22.14
C GLY A 227 11.95 7.71 -20.83
N VAL A 228 11.65 7.00 -19.74
CA VAL A 228 11.41 7.59 -18.43
C VAL A 228 12.66 7.49 -17.53
N ASP A 229 12.92 8.52 -16.72
CA ASP A 229 14.07 8.55 -15.80
C ASP A 229 13.86 7.65 -14.59
N VAL A 230 12.60 7.54 -14.15
CA VAL A 230 12.20 6.67 -13.03
C VAL A 230 10.94 5.90 -13.42
N ALA A 231 10.99 4.59 -13.28
CA ALA A 231 9.86 3.69 -13.51
C ALA A 231 9.44 3.04 -12.19
N PHE A 232 8.15 3.14 -11.85
CA PHE A 232 7.55 2.47 -10.70
C PHE A 232 6.66 1.33 -11.19
N GLU A 233 6.99 0.10 -10.85
CA GLU A 233 6.15 -1.04 -11.09
C GLU A 233 5.29 -1.30 -9.84
N ALA A 234 3.97 -1.20 -9.97
CA ALA A 234 2.99 -1.31 -8.88
C ALA A 234 1.81 -2.24 -9.20
N ALA A 235 1.94 -3.08 -10.23
CA ALA A 235 0.94 -4.08 -10.60
C ALA A 235 1.21 -5.46 -10.00
N GLY A 236 2.48 -5.78 -9.72
CA GLY A 236 2.90 -7.11 -9.28
C GLY A 236 2.86 -8.16 -10.39
N GLU A 237 2.98 -7.73 -11.65
CA GLU A 237 2.93 -8.62 -12.82
C GLU A 237 4.23 -8.56 -13.63
N ASN A 238 4.76 -9.70 -14.04
CA ASN A 238 6.00 -9.77 -14.84
C ASN A 238 5.91 -8.97 -16.15
N ALA A 239 4.72 -8.89 -16.77
CA ALA A 239 4.50 -8.05 -17.96
C ALA A 239 4.72 -6.56 -17.65
N ALA A 240 4.24 -6.08 -16.52
CA ALA A 240 4.43 -4.69 -16.08
C ALA A 240 5.92 -4.40 -15.77
N VAL A 241 6.63 -5.34 -15.15
CA VAL A 241 8.08 -5.25 -14.93
C VAL A 241 8.84 -5.15 -16.25
N GLU A 242 8.50 -5.98 -17.22
CA GLU A 242 9.14 -5.99 -18.55
C GLU A 242 8.90 -4.65 -19.27
N THR A 243 7.64 -4.15 -19.22
CA THR A 243 7.31 -2.83 -19.79
C THR A 243 8.05 -1.69 -19.08
N ALA A 244 8.16 -1.72 -17.75
CA ALA A 244 8.91 -0.73 -16.97
C ALA A 244 10.38 -0.69 -17.37
N VAL A 245 11.02 -1.86 -17.50
CA VAL A 245 12.41 -2.01 -17.96
C VAL A 245 12.57 -1.55 -19.41
N ALA A 246 11.61 -1.89 -20.29
CA ALA A 246 11.63 -1.48 -21.69
C ALA A 246 11.47 0.03 -21.85
N SER A 247 10.63 0.67 -21.05
CA SER A 247 10.31 2.10 -21.12
C SER A 247 11.32 3.01 -20.42
N ALA A 248 12.17 2.47 -19.55
CA ALA A 248 13.19 3.22 -18.82
C ALA A 248 14.30 3.72 -19.74
N CYS A 249 14.78 4.95 -19.57
CA CYS A 249 15.92 5.50 -20.30
C CYS A 249 17.26 4.85 -19.85
N PRO A 250 18.35 4.99 -20.60
CA PRO A 250 19.66 4.58 -20.12
C PRO A 250 20.04 5.28 -18.80
N GLY A 251 20.51 4.53 -17.82
CA GLY A 251 20.86 5.03 -16.48
C GLY A 251 19.66 5.20 -15.53
N ALA A 252 18.43 4.91 -15.96
CA ALA A 252 17.22 5.07 -15.16
C ALA A 252 17.18 4.17 -13.91
N THR A 253 16.33 4.58 -12.97
CA THR A 253 15.96 3.76 -11.82
C THR A 253 14.60 3.09 -12.03
N VAL A 254 14.52 1.77 -11.81
CA VAL A 254 13.28 1.01 -11.78
C VAL A 254 13.01 0.59 -10.34
N VAL A 255 11.87 0.99 -9.79
CA VAL A 255 11.44 0.63 -8.43
C VAL A 255 10.32 -0.39 -8.52
N LEU A 256 10.56 -1.60 -8.04
CA LEU A 256 9.58 -2.67 -7.98
C LEU A 256 8.84 -2.59 -6.64
N VAL A 257 7.54 -2.30 -6.70
CA VAL A 257 6.66 -2.12 -5.54
C VAL A 257 5.62 -3.23 -5.47
N GLY A 258 5.16 -3.70 -6.64
CA GLY A 258 4.18 -4.76 -6.76
C GLY A 258 4.70 -6.10 -6.21
N ILE A 259 3.82 -6.90 -5.62
CA ILE A 259 4.11 -8.24 -5.11
C ILE A 259 3.66 -9.25 -6.17
N PRO A 260 4.57 -10.00 -6.80
CA PRO A 260 4.21 -10.99 -7.81
C PRO A 260 3.56 -12.23 -7.19
N ALA A 261 2.55 -12.78 -7.86
CA ALA A 261 1.84 -13.96 -7.39
C ALA A 261 2.73 -15.25 -7.42
N ASP A 262 3.65 -15.35 -8.39
CA ASP A 262 4.51 -16.51 -8.58
C ASP A 262 5.87 -16.41 -7.87
N GLU A 263 6.06 -15.44 -6.99
CA GLU A 263 7.30 -15.14 -6.24
C GLU A 263 8.54 -14.88 -7.11
N ARG A 264 8.36 -14.72 -8.40
CA ARG A 264 9.45 -14.49 -9.34
C ARG A 264 9.21 -13.21 -10.11
N THR A 265 10.24 -12.39 -10.15
CA THR A 265 10.28 -11.22 -11.02
C THR A 265 11.22 -11.49 -12.17
N THR A 266 10.72 -11.41 -13.40
CA THR A 266 11.50 -11.67 -14.61
C THR A 266 11.49 -10.47 -15.56
N PHE A 267 12.61 -10.24 -16.21
CA PHE A 267 12.76 -9.23 -17.26
C PHE A 267 13.94 -9.59 -18.17
N LYS A 268 13.98 -8.99 -19.34
CA LYS A 268 15.06 -9.16 -20.31
C LYS A 268 16.37 -8.61 -19.77
N ALA A 269 17.24 -9.49 -19.27
CA ALA A 269 18.53 -9.12 -18.69
C ALA A 269 19.40 -8.29 -19.67
N SER A 270 19.36 -8.61 -20.97
CA SER A 270 20.11 -7.86 -21.99
C SER A 270 19.64 -6.41 -22.12
N THR A 271 18.34 -6.13 -22.00
CA THR A 271 17.77 -4.77 -22.03
C THR A 271 18.22 -3.99 -20.81
N ALA A 272 18.00 -4.52 -19.61
CA ALA A 272 18.39 -3.87 -18.37
C ALA A 272 19.89 -3.56 -18.30
N ARG A 273 20.73 -4.54 -18.67
CA ARG A 273 22.18 -4.42 -18.66
C ARG A 273 22.70 -3.39 -19.66
N ARG A 274 22.19 -3.37 -20.90
CA ARG A 274 22.62 -2.40 -21.92
C ARG A 274 22.25 -0.96 -21.57
N LYS A 275 21.13 -0.78 -20.86
CA LYS A 275 20.72 0.52 -20.38
C LYS A 275 21.39 0.93 -19.05
N GLY A 276 22.13 0.02 -18.39
CA GLY A 276 22.75 0.29 -17.10
C GLY A 276 21.72 0.66 -16.01
N LEU A 277 20.57 -0.02 -15.98
CA LEU A 277 19.49 0.30 -15.07
C LEU A 277 19.86 0.00 -13.61
N THR A 278 19.40 0.84 -12.70
CA THR A 278 19.36 0.56 -11.26
C THR A 278 17.99 0.00 -10.89
N ILE A 279 17.94 -1.22 -10.37
CA ILE A 279 16.69 -1.85 -9.93
C ILE A 279 16.65 -1.86 -8.40
N LYS A 280 15.58 -1.32 -7.82
CA LYS A 280 15.35 -1.26 -6.37
C LYS A 280 14.05 -1.96 -6.02
N LEU A 281 14.05 -2.75 -4.95
CA LEU A 281 12.84 -3.38 -4.43
C LEU A 281 12.32 -2.56 -3.26
N CYS A 282 11.05 -2.20 -3.31
CA CYS A 282 10.37 -1.50 -2.24
C CYS A 282 9.82 -2.53 -1.24
N ARG A 283 10.35 -2.52 -0.01
CA ARG A 283 9.80 -3.34 1.07
C ARG A 283 9.10 -2.46 2.08
N ARG A 284 7.74 -2.53 2.08
CA ARG A 284 6.91 -1.77 3.03
C ARG A 284 7.29 -0.29 3.04
N MET A 285 7.36 0.33 4.19
CA MET A 285 7.77 1.73 4.38
C MET A 285 8.74 1.87 5.53
N LYS A 286 9.41 3.02 5.60
CA LYS A 286 10.19 3.46 6.77
C LYS A 286 9.29 4.30 7.70
N ASN A 287 9.87 5.20 8.47
CA ASN A 287 9.15 6.13 9.35
C ASN A 287 8.44 7.24 8.53
N THR A 288 7.42 6.87 7.76
CA THR A 288 6.75 7.79 6.81
C THR A 288 5.47 8.41 7.35
N TYR A 289 4.86 7.89 8.43
CA TYR A 289 3.59 8.39 8.98
C TYR A 289 3.60 9.90 9.27
N PRO A 290 4.59 10.51 9.94
CA PRO A 290 4.56 11.95 10.19
C PRO A 290 4.56 12.77 8.91
N ARG A 291 5.19 12.27 7.82
CA ARG A 291 5.18 12.92 6.51
C ARG A 291 3.84 12.71 5.80
N ALA A 292 3.31 11.50 5.84
CA ALA A 292 2.01 11.15 5.26
C ALA A 292 0.88 12.00 5.87
N ILE A 293 0.80 12.09 7.21
CA ILE A 293 -0.17 12.92 7.92
C ILE A 293 -0.12 14.37 7.41
N ARG A 294 1.08 14.98 7.39
CA ARG A 294 1.22 16.38 6.92
C ARG A 294 0.82 16.60 5.47
N LEU A 295 1.06 15.61 4.59
CA LEU A 295 0.69 15.72 3.18
C LEU A 295 -0.81 15.70 2.99
N VAL A 296 -1.52 14.83 3.72
CA VAL A 296 -2.98 14.73 3.65
C VAL A 296 -3.64 15.91 4.37
N GLU A 297 -3.17 16.28 5.55
CA GLU A 297 -3.66 17.43 6.33
C GLU A 297 -3.62 18.73 5.52
N LYS A 298 -2.56 18.92 4.73
CA LYS A 298 -2.41 20.11 3.86
C LYS A 298 -3.14 19.99 2.51
N GLY A 299 -3.87 18.91 2.26
CA GLY A 299 -4.55 18.65 0.99
C GLY A 299 -3.61 18.48 -0.20
N LEU A 300 -2.33 18.16 0.04
CA LEU A 300 -1.32 17.95 -1.02
C LEU A 300 -1.43 16.58 -1.67
N VAL A 301 -1.99 15.59 -0.94
CA VAL A 301 -2.28 14.24 -1.42
C VAL A 301 -3.72 13.91 -1.04
N ASP A 302 -4.51 13.53 -2.03
CA ASP A 302 -5.89 13.08 -1.86
C ASP A 302 -5.94 11.56 -1.69
N VAL A 303 -6.11 11.13 -0.44
CA VAL A 303 -6.31 9.71 -0.11
C VAL A 303 -7.80 9.34 -0.05
N ARG A 304 -8.68 10.35 0.16
CA ARG A 304 -10.12 10.15 0.31
C ARG A 304 -10.77 9.66 -0.97
N SER A 305 -10.47 10.29 -2.10
CA SER A 305 -11.02 9.91 -3.41
C SER A 305 -10.55 8.54 -3.92
N LEU A 306 -9.52 7.96 -3.31
CA LEU A 306 -9.12 6.58 -3.58
C LEU A 306 -10.11 5.56 -3.00
N VAL A 307 -10.83 5.89 -1.92
CA VAL A 307 -11.78 4.97 -1.28
C VAL A 307 -13.12 5.03 -2.02
N THR A 308 -13.39 4.01 -2.81
CA THR A 308 -14.58 3.93 -3.66
C THR A 308 -15.70 3.08 -3.07
N HIS A 309 -15.37 2.15 -2.16
CA HIS A 309 -16.32 1.23 -1.55
C HIS A 309 -16.08 1.13 -0.06
N ARG A 310 -17.18 1.11 0.73
CA ARG A 310 -17.17 0.99 2.18
C ARG A 310 -18.18 -0.05 2.59
N PHE A 311 -17.81 -0.93 3.52
CA PHE A 311 -18.64 -2.02 4.00
C PHE A 311 -18.56 -2.14 5.52
N PRO A 312 -19.67 -2.44 6.22
CA PRO A 312 -19.61 -2.86 7.61
C PRO A 312 -18.91 -4.23 7.72
N ILE A 313 -18.40 -4.57 8.90
CA ILE A 313 -17.68 -5.84 9.10
C ILE A 313 -18.54 -7.08 8.76
N ASP A 314 -19.85 -7.01 8.96
CA ASP A 314 -20.77 -8.10 8.65
C ASP A 314 -20.86 -8.41 7.15
N GLU A 315 -20.50 -7.45 6.29
CA GLU A 315 -20.47 -7.59 4.83
C GLU A 315 -19.05 -7.90 4.28
N TYR A 316 -18.16 -8.40 5.12
CA TYR A 316 -16.76 -8.69 4.75
C TYR A 316 -16.62 -9.52 3.47
N ARG A 317 -17.51 -10.50 3.23
CA ARG A 317 -17.46 -11.32 2.01
C ARG A 317 -17.69 -10.51 0.75
N GLN A 318 -18.64 -9.57 0.79
CA GLN A 318 -18.90 -8.67 -0.32
C GLN A 318 -17.72 -7.72 -0.53
N ALA A 319 -17.13 -7.20 0.54
CA ALA A 319 -15.95 -6.35 0.49
C ALA A 319 -14.78 -7.05 -0.21
N PHE A 320 -14.47 -8.29 0.16
CA PHE A 320 -13.42 -9.08 -0.49
C PHE A 320 -13.75 -9.39 -1.95
N THR A 321 -15.00 -9.73 -2.28
CA THR A 321 -15.44 -9.99 -3.66
C THR A 321 -15.24 -8.75 -4.55
N VAL A 322 -15.65 -7.57 -4.10
CA VAL A 322 -15.46 -6.29 -4.83
C VAL A 322 -13.98 -5.99 -5.02
N ALA A 323 -13.16 -6.22 -3.98
CA ALA A 323 -11.72 -5.99 -4.04
C ALA A 323 -11.02 -6.95 -5.03
N GLU A 324 -11.34 -8.27 -5.00
CA GLU A 324 -10.78 -9.24 -5.95
C GLU A 324 -11.14 -8.94 -7.40
N ARG A 325 -12.40 -8.54 -7.65
CA ARG A 325 -12.88 -8.16 -8.98
C ARG A 325 -12.32 -6.83 -9.45
N ARG A 326 -11.61 -6.09 -8.58
CA ARG A 326 -11.04 -4.78 -8.90
C ARG A 326 -12.09 -3.80 -9.41
N GLU A 327 -13.33 -3.86 -8.88
CA GLU A 327 -14.47 -3.04 -9.35
C GLU A 327 -14.29 -1.55 -9.03
N GLY A 328 -13.45 -1.23 -8.03
CA GLY A 328 -13.10 0.14 -7.65
C GLY A 328 -11.59 0.35 -7.48
N LEU A 329 -11.24 1.42 -6.77
CA LEU A 329 -9.85 1.73 -6.47
C LEU A 329 -9.42 1.14 -5.13
N LYS A 330 -10.15 1.45 -4.05
CA LYS A 330 -9.86 0.96 -2.69
C LYS A 330 -11.16 0.62 -1.97
N VAL A 331 -11.14 -0.51 -1.27
CA VAL A 331 -12.24 -1.00 -0.42
C VAL A 331 -11.84 -0.82 1.04
N VAL A 332 -12.75 -0.29 1.85
CA VAL A 332 -12.58 -0.13 3.31
C VAL A 332 -13.67 -0.93 4.02
N ILE A 333 -13.29 -1.66 5.05
CA ILE A 333 -14.21 -2.29 6.01
C ILE A 333 -14.23 -1.45 7.29
N GLU A 334 -15.43 -1.21 7.81
CA GLU A 334 -15.66 -0.45 9.05
C GLU A 334 -16.15 -1.40 10.15
N PRO A 335 -15.23 -1.87 11.04
CA PRO A 335 -15.57 -2.85 12.06
C PRO A 335 -16.55 -2.32 13.09
N ASN A 336 -16.43 -1.05 13.46
CA ASN A 336 -17.38 -0.36 14.34
C ASN A 336 -18.10 0.72 13.54
N GLN A 337 -19.40 0.56 13.32
CA GLN A 337 -20.22 1.64 12.77
C GLN A 337 -20.33 2.78 13.78
N SER A 338 -20.47 4.02 13.29
CA SER A 338 -20.78 5.17 14.15
C SER A 338 -22.13 4.94 14.82
N GLU A 339 -22.15 4.97 16.15
CA GLU A 339 -23.39 5.24 16.89
C GLU A 339 -23.83 6.69 16.62
#